data_49751c75211a3c3f5ebca54d245b00c3
#
_entry.id   49751c75211a3c3f5ebca54d245b00c3
#
_cell.length_a   1.000
_cell.length_b   1.000
_cell.length_c   1.000
_cell.angle_alpha   90.00
_cell.angle_beta   90.00
_cell.angle_gamma   90.00
#
_symmetry.space_group_name_H-M   'P 1'
#
loop_
_entity.id
_entity.type
_entity.pdbx_description
1 polymer ?
#
loop_
_entity_poly.entity_id
_entity_poly.type
_entity_poly.pdbx_seq_one_letter_code
_entity_poly.pdbx_strand_id
1 'polypeptide(L)'
;MDNRLSFDYLPGTDIYLYQRRDMFRMNTDTALLGHFMRVRENDTVLDIGCNNGALLLYASRYTKGRLIGVDIQKEACELAEKNL
;
A
#
# COMPACT_ATOMS: atom_id res chain seq x y z
N MET A 1 21.50 7.76 -0.97
CA MET A 1 20.24 7.29 -1.57
C MET A 1 20.24 5.77 -1.63
N ASP A 2 19.17 5.13 -1.25
CA ASP A 2 19.07 3.68 -1.27
C ASP A 2 18.71 3.21 -2.69
N ASN A 3 19.64 2.52 -3.33
CA ASN A 3 19.44 2.03 -4.71
C ASN A 3 18.37 0.94 -4.83
N ARG A 4 17.94 0.36 -3.71
CA ARG A 4 16.86 -0.63 -3.71
C ARG A 4 15.48 0.00 -3.83
N LEU A 5 15.37 1.30 -3.55
CA LEU A 5 14.08 1.99 -3.61
C LEU A 5 13.76 2.45 -5.02
N SER A 6 12.51 2.32 -5.40
CA SER A 6 11.92 3.00 -6.55
C SER A 6 10.72 3.81 -6.07
N PHE A 7 10.38 4.86 -6.81
CA PHE A 7 9.25 5.71 -6.49
C PHE A 7 8.29 5.67 -7.68
N ASP A 8 7.20 4.93 -7.51
CA ASP A 8 6.29 4.59 -8.59
C ASP A 8 4.90 5.13 -8.31
N TYR A 9 4.13 5.37 -9.37
CA TYR A 9 2.74 5.78 -9.17
C TYR A 9 1.85 4.57 -8.94
N LEU A 10 0.77 4.81 -8.20
CA LEU A 10 -0.25 3.79 -7.92
C LEU A 10 -1.25 3.82 -9.10
N PRO A 11 -1.35 2.77 -9.93
CA PRO A 11 -2.17 2.81 -11.14
C PRO A 11 -3.60 3.28 -10.88
N GLY A 12 -4.06 4.21 -11.73
CA GLY A 12 -5.40 4.77 -11.62
C GLY A 12 -5.57 5.83 -10.53
N THR A 13 -4.49 6.31 -9.94
CA THR A 13 -4.51 7.32 -8.88
C THR A 13 -3.43 8.37 -9.11
N ASP A 14 -3.49 9.45 -8.32
CA ASP A 14 -2.44 10.46 -8.26
C ASP A 14 -1.43 10.18 -7.14
N ILE A 15 -1.51 9.02 -6.54
CA ILE A 15 -0.69 8.64 -5.38
C ILE A 15 0.58 7.97 -5.86
N TYR A 16 1.69 8.32 -5.24
CA TYR A 16 2.98 7.68 -5.46
C TYR A 16 3.39 6.92 -4.21
N LEU A 17 4.17 5.86 -4.40
CA LEU A 17 4.67 5.06 -3.28
C LEU A 17 6.10 4.62 -3.55
N TYR A 18 6.82 4.38 -2.45
CA TYR A 18 8.13 3.74 -2.51
C TYR A 18 7.97 2.24 -2.56
N GLN A 19 8.75 1.59 -3.41
CA GLN A 19 8.89 0.14 -3.48
C GLN A 19 10.36 -0.24 -3.38
N ARG A 20 10.63 -1.44 -2.89
CA ARG A 20 11.99 -1.99 -2.89
C ARG A 20 12.12 -3.01 -3.99
N ARG A 21 13.21 -2.90 -4.75
CA ARG A 21 13.48 -3.82 -5.87
C ARG A 21 13.78 -5.24 -5.43
N ASP A 22 14.21 -5.41 -4.18
CA ASP A 22 14.53 -6.71 -3.58
C ASP A 22 13.38 -7.31 -2.77
N MET A 23 12.20 -6.72 -2.85
CA MET A 23 10.99 -7.19 -2.16
C MET A 23 9.85 -7.36 -3.16
N PHE A 24 8.78 -8.02 -2.70
CA PHE A 24 7.56 -8.12 -3.50
C PHE A 24 7.06 -6.74 -3.89
N ARG A 25 6.74 -6.56 -5.15
CA ARG A 25 6.23 -5.31 -5.69
C ARG A 25 4.77 -5.47 -6.06
N MET A 26 4.03 -4.35 -6.05
CA MET A 26 2.64 -4.40 -6.49
C MET A 26 2.58 -4.83 -7.96
N ASN A 27 1.48 -5.46 -8.32
CA ASN A 27 1.24 -5.98 -9.66
C ASN A 27 -0.19 -5.67 -10.10
N THR A 28 -0.58 -6.22 -11.25
CA THR A 28 -1.93 -6.03 -11.79
C THR A 28 -3.01 -6.47 -10.81
N ASP A 29 -2.80 -7.57 -10.08
CA ASP A 29 -3.77 -8.05 -9.09
C ASP A 29 -3.95 -7.05 -7.96
N THR A 30 -2.87 -6.40 -7.52
CA THR A 30 -2.93 -5.34 -6.51
C THR A 30 -3.81 -4.19 -6.99
N ALA A 31 -3.60 -3.75 -8.23
CA ALA A 31 -4.36 -2.64 -8.81
C ALA A 31 -5.84 -3.02 -8.97
N LEU A 32 -6.12 -4.24 -9.45
CA LEU A 32 -7.49 -4.71 -9.59
C LEU A 32 -8.21 -4.75 -8.25
N LEU A 33 -7.59 -5.33 -7.23
CA LEU A 33 -8.18 -5.37 -5.90
C LEU A 33 -8.39 -3.96 -5.36
N GLY A 34 -7.44 -3.07 -5.56
CA GLY A 34 -7.55 -1.68 -5.14
C GLY A 34 -8.73 -0.96 -5.77
N HIS A 35 -9.02 -1.25 -7.04
CA HIS A 35 -10.16 -0.62 -7.73
C HIS A 35 -11.50 -1.24 -7.38
N PHE A 36 -11.54 -2.51 -7.03
CA PHE A 36 -12.80 -3.21 -6.73
C PHE A 36 -13.12 -3.31 -5.25
N MET A 37 -12.22 -2.87 -4.38
CA MET A 37 -12.50 -2.89 -2.93
C MET A 37 -13.68 -1.97 -2.61
N ARG A 38 -14.43 -2.36 -1.58
CA ARG A 38 -15.55 -1.57 -1.08
C ARG A 38 -15.22 -1.05 0.31
N VAL A 39 -14.82 0.21 0.37
CA VAL A 39 -14.43 0.87 1.61
C VAL A 39 -15.30 2.11 1.78
N ARG A 40 -15.86 2.26 2.98
CA ARG A 40 -16.73 3.39 3.33
C ARG A 40 -15.93 4.47 4.04
N GLU A 41 -16.49 5.66 4.11
CA GLU A 41 -15.80 6.87 4.57
C GLU A 41 -15.17 6.73 5.97
N ASN A 42 -15.79 6.00 6.87
CA ASN A 42 -15.30 5.86 8.25
C ASN A 42 -14.80 4.46 8.59
N ASP A 43 -14.56 3.63 7.58
CA ASP A 43 -14.10 2.26 7.81
C ASP A 43 -12.67 2.23 8.32
N THR A 44 -12.41 1.28 9.23
CA THR A 44 -11.05 0.87 9.57
C THR A 44 -10.67 -0.27 8.65
N VAL A 45 -9.52 -0.14 7.99
CA VAL A 45 -9.04 -1.15 7.04
C VAL A 45 -7.83 -1.85 7.62
N LEU A 46 -7.90 -3.17 7.67
CA LEU A 46 -6.79 -4.03 8.10
C LEU A 46 -6.30 -4.83 6.90
N ASP A 47 -5.02 -4.69 6.58
CA ASP A 47 -4.37 -5.47 5.53
C ASP A 47 -3.34 -6.40 6.15
N ILE A 48 -3.61 -7.70 6.13
CA ILE A 48 -2.70 -8.72 6.62
C ILE A 48 -1.76 -9.11 5.49
N GLY A 49 -0.45 -8.98 5.74
CA GLY A 49 0.54 -9.11 4.68
C GLY A 49 0.60 -7.85 3.83
N CYS A 50 0.64 -6.69 4.47
CA CYS A 50 0.49 -5.39 3.78
C CYS A 50 1.64 -5.04 2.86
N ASN A 51 2.78 -5.68 2.99
CA ASN A 51 3.98 -5.43 2.21
C ASN A 51 4.30 -3.92 2.15
N ASN A 52 4.33 -3.31 0.97
CA ASN A 52 4.66 -1.90 0.80
C ASN A 52 3.51 -0.93 1.12
N GLY A 53 2.34 -1.45 1.50
CA GLY A 53 1.19 -0.62 1.84
C GLY A 53 0.34 -0.20 0.66
N ALA A 54 0.54 -0.76 -0.53
CA ALA A 54 -0.18 -0.33 -1.73
C ALA A 54 -1.70 -0.44 -1.59
N LEU A 55 -2.21 -1.56 -1.05
CA LEU A 55 -3.66 -1.72 -0.86
C LEU A 55 -4.22 -0.72 0.15
N LEU A 56 -3.47 -0.42 1.21
CA LEU A 56 -3.88 0.59 2.17
C LEU A 56 -3.91 1.98 1.53
N LEU A 57 -2.97 2.27 0.63
CA LEU A 57 -3.00 3.52 -0.12
C LEU A 57 -4.24 3.61 -1.02
N TYR A 58 -4.61 2.51 -1.69
CA TYR A 58 -5.87 2.49 -2.44
C TYR A 58 -7.06 2.76 -1.54
N ALA A 59 -7.11 2.13 -0.37
CA ALA A 59 -8.19 2.32 0.60
C ALA A 59 -8.23 3.76 1.12
N SER A 60 -7.09 4.43 1.25
CA SER A 60 -7.01 5.79 1.77
C SER A 60 -7.81 6.80 0.96
N ARG A 61 -8.14 6.49 -0.28
CA ARG A 61 -8.97 7.35 -1.13
C ARG A 61 -10.43 7.39 -0.69
N TYR A 62 -10.87 6.39 0.07
CA TYR A 62 -12.28 6.19 0.38
C TYR A 62 -12.59 6.36 1.87
N THR A 63 -11.62 6.19 2.75
CA THR A 63 -11.87 6.24 4.19
C THR A 63 -11.02 7.29 4.87
N LYS A 64 -11.60 7.91 5.90
CA LYS A 64 -10.91 8.77 6.87
C LYS A 64 -10.58 7.99 8.14
N GLY A 65 -10.99 6.74 8.22
CA GLY A 65 -10.72 5.87 9.35
C GLY A 65 -9.29 5.39 9.40
N ARG A 66 -9.03 4.43 10.26
CA ARG A 66 -7.68 3.93 10.46
C ARG A 66 -7.27 2.94 9.38
N LEU A 67 -6.02 3.03 8.97
CA LEU A 67 -5.39 2.07 8.06
C LEU A 67 -4.36 1.29 8.86
N ILE A 68 -4.52 -0.02 8.94
CA ILE A 68 -3.66 -0.88 9.74
C ILE A 68 -3.05 -1.94 8.84
N GLY A 69 -1.72 -1.93 8.75
CA GLY A 69 -0.98 -2.94 8.01
C GLY A 69 -0.27 -3.88 8.96
N VAL A 70 -0.27 -5.15 8.64
CA VAL A 70 0.45 -6.18 9.39
C VAL A 70 1.28 -7.00 8.43
N ASP A 71 2.55 -7.20 8.75
CA ASP A 71 3.43 -8.06 7.97
C ASP A 71 4.45 -8.71 8.90
N ILE A 72 4.84 -9.95 8.60
CA ILE A 72 5.85 -10.64 9.37
C ILE A 72 7.27 -10.12 9.08
N GLN A 73 7.43 -9.43 7.95
CA GLN A 73 8.71 -8.85 7.57
C GLN A 73 8.80 -7.42 8.09
N LYS A 74 9.76 -7.17 8.96
CA LYS A 74 9.97 -5.85 9.53
C LYS A 74 10.20 -4.79 8.44
N GLU A 75 10.98 -5.13 7.42
CA GLU A 75 11.29 -4.23 6.33
C GLU A 75 10.03 -3.82 5.56
N ALA A 76 9.08 -4.74 5.41
CA ALA A 76 7.80 -4.43 4.78
C ALA A 76 7.01 -3.42 5.62
N CYS A 77 6.94 -3.61 6.92
CA CYS A 77 6.26 -2.67 7.82
C CYS A 77 6.88 -1.29 7.77
N GLU A 78 8.21 -1.20 7.74
CA GLU A 78 8.91 0.08 7.65
C GLU A 78 8.62 0.78 6.33
N LEU A 79 8.59 0.02 5.23
CA LEU A 79 8.29 0.57 3.92
C LEU A 79 6.84 1.04 3.84
N ALA A 80 5.90 0.26 4.34
CA ALA A 80 4.49 0.64 4.38
C ALA A 80 4.28 1.91 5.21
N GLU A 81 4.93 2.00 6.36
CA GLU A 81 4.87 3.20 7.21
C GLU A 81 5.39 4.42 6.48
N LYS A 82 6.48 4.27 5.72
CA LYS A 82 7.04 5.35 4.92
C LYS A 82 6.04 5.83 3.86
N ASN A 83 5.26 4.92 3.28
CA ASN A 83 4.30 5.23 2.23
C ASN A 83 3.00 5.86 2.76
N LEU A 84 2.66 5.56 3.99
CA LEU A 84 1.44 6.05 4.61
C LEU A 84 1.72 7.28 5.47
#